data_d85af104de658605db1419e2c3d5b0d8
#
_entry.id   d85af104de658605db1419e2c3d5b0d8
#
_cell.length_a   1.000
_cell.length_b   1.000
_cell.length_c   1.000
_cell.angle_alpha   90.00
_cell.angle_beta   90.00
_cell.angle_gamma   90.00
#
_symmetry.space_group_name_H-M   'P 1'
#
loop_
_entity.id
_entity.type
_entity.pdbx_description
1 polymer ?
#
loop_
_entity_poly.entity_id
_entity_poly.type
_entity_poly.pdbx_seq_one_letter_code
_entity_poly.pdbx_strand_id
1 'polypeptide(L)'
;MASDSSIIELNIAGMLDKILSDLEEHNRLTEKKIGKHHSDQLMENKENELYHDTYYFEQEYYSYVEKGDVEGLKEFIKKIPNMNVGRTATDSVRQAKNIFIASTTLITRRAIDGGLDIETAYQLSDSYILEAEKMSDVNAINILNMTCIIDFAKRVSEAKVPMGMSKEIFSVIQYISNHVNTNITVEQIAEELHVDRSTLSKKFKRELGFNISTYIMRRKLEEAKSLLHYTDKTISEISEYLCFSSQSYFQNVFKAKYGITPKDYRNQPL
;
A
#
# COMPACT_ATOMS: atom_id res chain seq x y z
N MET A 1 28.38 1.98 -18.08
CA MET A 1 27.07 2.43 -18.53
C MET A 1 26.33 2.90 -17.28
N ALA A 2 26.17 4.22 -17.15
CA ALA A 2 25.52 4.82 -16.00
C ALA A 2 24.01 4.61 -16.11
N SER A 3 23.41 4.05 -15.08
CA SER A 3 21.93 3.94 -14.97
C SER A 3 21.39 5.34 -14.70
N ASP A 4 20.67 5.86 -15.66
CA ASP A 4 19.91 7.11 -15.55
C ASP A 4 18.65 6.82 -14.71
N SER A 5 18.81 6.80 -13.38
CA SER A 5 17.69 6.80 -12.45
C SER A 5 17.30 8.27 -12.18
N SER A 6 16.48 8.84 -13.05
CA SER A 6 15.81 10.10 -12.79
C SER A 6 14.80 9.90 -11.66
N ILE A 7 15.22 10.18 -10.44
CA ILE A 7 14.32 10.39 -9.30
C ILE A 7 13.56 11.68 -9.65
N ILE A 8 12.28 11.56 -9.94
CA ILE A 8 11.40 12.72 -10.08
C ILE A 8 11.18 13.25 -8.66
N GLU A 9 12.05 14.14 -8.21
CA GLU A 9 11.78 14.96 -7.03
C GLU A 9 10.59 15.87 -7.34
N LEU A 10 9.43 15.53 -6.80
CA LEU A 10 8.24 16.36 -6.89
C LEU A 10 8.45 17.55 -5.94
N ASN A 11 8.98 18.65 -6.46
CA ASN A 11 9.07 19.92 -5.73
C ASN A 11 7.66 20.54 -5.63
N ILE A 12 6.86 20.03 -4.66
CA ILE A 12 5.47 20.45 -4.44
C ILE A 12 5.38 21.95 -4.11
N ALA A 13 6.34 22.50 -3.36
CA ALA A 13 6.35 23.91 -3.00
C ALA A 13 6.58 24.80 -4.24
N GLY A 14 7.58 24.50 -5.05
CA GLY A 14 7.83 25.27 -6.30
C GLY A 14 6.72 25.09 -7.35
N MET A 15 6.03 23.92 -7.36
CA MET A 15 4.82 23.76 -8.19
C MET A 15 3.65 24.60 -7.69
N LEU A 16 3.44 24.66 -6.37
CA LEU A 16 2.37 25.49 -5.79
C LEU A 16 2.59 26.98 -6.04
N ASP A 17 3.81 27.48 -5.87
CA ASP A 17 4.14 28.89 -6.13
C ASP A 17 3.95 29.22 -7.60
N LYS A 18 4.34 28.34 -8.52
CA LYS A 18 4.09 28.50 -9.95
C LYS A 18 2.61 28.44 -10.30
N ILE A 19 1.88 27.47 -9.72
CA ILE A 19 0.42 27.37 -9.89
C ILE A 19 -0.26 28.62 -9.33
N LEU A 20 0.16 29.15 -8.19
CA LEU A 20 -0.41 30.37 -7.61
C LEU A 20 -0.09 31.62 -8.47
N SER A 21 1.10 31.70 -9.06
CA SER A 21 1.44 32.83 -9.97
C SER A 21 0.75 32.74 -11.33
N ASP A 22 0.55 31.51 -11.86
CA ASP A 22 -0.15 31.27 -13.12
C ASP A 22 -1.69 31.31 -12.95
N LEU A 23 -2.17 31.08 -11.70
CA LEU A 23 -3.59 31.01 -11.32
C LEU A 23 -4.35 32.34 -11.57
N GLU A 24 -3.72 33.49 -11.40
CA GLU A 24 -4.41 34.79 -11.58
C GLU A 24 -4.80 35.05 -13.06
N GLU A 25 -4.02 34.59 -13.99
CA GLU A 25 -4.24 34.86 -15.42
C GLU A 25 -5.04 33.73 -16.14
N HIS A 26 -4.84 32.48 -15.76
CA HIS A 26 -5.54 31.31 -16.36
C HIS A 26 -6.82 30.88 -15.64
N ASN A 27 -7.01 31.30 -14.41
CA ASN A 27 -8.11 30.84 -13.53
C ASN A 27 -9.50 31.10 -14.10
N ARG A 28 -9.71 32.28 -14.64
CA ARG A 28 -11.05 32.73 -15.07
C ARG A 28 -11.61 31.90 -16.23
N LEU A 29 -10.76 31.47 -17.16
CA LEU A 29 -11.17 30.64 -18.31
C LEU A 29 -11.35 29.16 -17.91
N THR A 30 -10.48 28.68 -17.04
CA THR A 30 -10.51 27.28 -16.55
C THR A 30 -11.69 27.06 -15.62
N GLU A 31 -11.94 27.96 -14.66
CA GLU A 31 -13.11 27.92 -13.77
C GLU A 31 -14.43 27.98 -14.57
N LYS A 32 -14.50 28.84 -15.58
CA LYS A 32 -15.69 28.94 -16.44
C LYS A 32 -15.92 27.65 -17.23
N LYS A 33 -14.86 27.01 -17.75
CA LYS A 33 -14.96 25.73 -18.48
C LYS A 33 -15.38 24.58 -17.56
N ILE A 34 -14.74 24.47 -16.38
CA ILE A 34 -15.06 23.44 -15.39
C ILE A 34 -16.47 23.67 -14.86
N GLY A 35 -16.83 24.91 -14.49
CA GLY A 35 -18.16 25.24 -13.99
C GLY A 35 -19.27 24.94 -15.02
N LYS A 36 -19.03 25.26 -16.30
CA LYS A 36 -19.97 24.90 -17.37
C LYS A 36 -20.12 23.38 -17.49
N HIS A 37 -19.00 22.65 -17.62
CA HIS A 37 -19.01 21.18 -17.75
C HIS A 37 -19.68 20.51 -16.54
N HIS A 38 -19.39 20.97 -15.33
CA HIS A 38 -20.03 20.49 -14.11
C HIS A 38 -21.54 20.73 -14.09
N SER A 39 -21.98 21.93 -14.53
CA SER A 39 -23.40 22.27 -14.61
C SER A 39 -24.13 21.41 -15.66
N ASP A 40 -23.53 21.25 -16.84
CA ASP A 40 -24.08 20.42 -17.91
C ASP A 40 -24.22 18.95 -17.46
N GLN A 41 -23.18 18.40 -16.79
CA GLN A 41 -23.23 17.04 -16.23
C GLN A 41 -24.30 16.90 -15.11
N LEU A 42 -24.43 17.90 -14.22
CA LEU A 42 -25.45 17.87 -13.18
C LEU A 42 -26.85 17.87 -13.77
N MET A 43 -27.12 18.62 -14.84
CA MET A 43 -28.41 18.63 -15.53
C MET A 43 -28.66 17.28 -16.19
N GLU A 44 -27.71 16.75 -16.97
CA GLU A 44 -27.80 15.45 -17.63
C GLU A 44 -28.04 14.31 -16.63
N ASN A 45 -27.28 14.29 -15.53
CA ASN A 45 -27.43 13.27 -14.49
C ASN A 45 -28.80 13.35 -13.79
N LYS A 46 -29.33 14.56 -13.53
CA LYS A 46 -30.68 14.73 -12.95
C LYS A 46 -31.76 14.31 -13.90
N GLU A 47 -31.65 14.64 -15.19
CA GLU A 47 -32.62 14.26 -16.21
C GLU A 47 -32.68 12.74 -16.44
N ASN A 48 -31.56 12.07 -16.33
CA ASN A 48 -31.43 10.62 -16.53
C ASN A 48 -31.45 9.81 -15.21
N GLU A 49 -31.68 10.45 -14.07
CA GLU A 49 -31.67 9.83 -12.73
C GLU A 49 -30.35 9.07 -12.44
N LEU A 50 -29.20 9.53 -13.02
CA LEU A 50 -27.90 8.94 -12.87
C LEU A 50 -27.19 9.53 -11.66
N TYR A 51 -27.32 8.88 -10.52
CA TYR A 51 -26.63 9.28 -9.28
C TYR A 51 -25.41 8.41 -9.05
N HIS A 52 -24.37 8.99 -8.44
CA HIS A 52 -23.23 8.23 -7.94
C HIS A 52 -23.68 7.45 -6.70
N ASP A 53 -23.76 6.14 -6.81
CA ASP A 53 -24.19 5.24 -5.74
C ASP A 53 -23.04 4.44 -5.13
N THR A 54 -21.80 4.72 -5.58
CA THR A 54 -20.61 3.99 -5.18
C THR A 54 -20.13 4.32 -3.77
N TYR A 55 -20.44 5.51 -3.22
CA TYR A 55 -19.82 6.01 -1.98
C TYR A 55 -19.99 5.06 -0.78
N TYR A 56 -21.22 4.63 -0.48
CA TYR A 56 -21.46 3.74 0.68
C TYR A 56 -20.83 2.36 0.47
N PHE A 57 -20.91 1.87 -0.75
CA PHE A 57 -20.27 0.63 -1.16
C PHE A 57 -18.75 0.71 -0.99
N GLU A 58 -18.13 1.78 -1.45
CA GLU A 58 -16.69 2.02 -1.30
C GLU A 58 -16.27 2.06 0.17
N GLN A 59 -17.04 2.72 1.04
CA GLN A 59 -16.73 2.76 2.48
C GLN A 59 -16.75 1.37 3.12
N GLU A 60 -17.72 0.53 2.76
CA GLU A 60 -17.80 -0.84 3.28
C GLU A 60 -16.64 -1.69 2.77
N TYR A 61 -16.39 -1.65 1.50
CA TYR A 61 -15.32 -2.33 0.81
C TYR A 61 -13.93 -1.94 1.35
N TYR A 62 -13.65 -0.65 1.53
CA TYR A 62 -12.41 -0.17 2.13
C TYR A 62 -12.26 -0.61 3.59
N SER A 63 -13.34 -0.76 4.33
CA SER A 63 -13.32 -1.27 5.69
C SER A 63 -12.78 -2.70 5.79
N TYR A 64 -13.06 -3.56 4.80
CA TYR A 64 -12.48 -4.91 4.75
C TYR A 64 -10.98 -4.88 4.50
N VAL A 65 -10.50 -3.97 3.65
CA VAL A 65 -9.06 -3.78 3.41
C VAL A 65 -8.35 -3.31 4.68
N GLU A 66 -8.90 -2.27 5.34
CA GLU A 66 -8.35 -1.71 6.58
C GLU A 66 -8.27 -2.75 7.70
N LYS A 67 -9.26 -3.64 7.80
CA LYS A 67 -9.30 -4.74 8.77
C LYS A 67 -8.45 -5.95 8.37
N GLY A 68 -8.01 -6.02 7.13
CA GLY A 68 -7.38 -7.23 6.58
C GLY A 68 -8.33 -8.43 6.54
N ASP A 69 -9.64 -8.19 6.43
CA ASP A 69 -10.65 -9.24 6.37
C ASP A 69 -10.83 -9.74 4.93
N VAL A 70 -9.93 -10.62 4.52
CA VAL A 70 -9.89 -11.17 3.16
C VAL A 70 -11.14 -11.98 2.82
N GLU A 71 -11.64 -12.78 3.76
CA GLU A 71 -12.81 -13.63 3.49
C GLU A 71 -14.10 -12.80 3.43
N GLY A 72 -14.29 -11.85 4.35
CA GLY A 72 -15.40 -10.90 4.29
C GLY A 72 -15.40 -10.09 2.99
N LEU A 73 -14.21 -9.64 2.55
CA LEU A 73 -14.04 -8.93 1.28
C LEU A 73 -14.45 -9.79 0.08
N LYS A 74 -14.02 -11.06 0.01
CA LYS A 74 -14.39 -11.97 -1.08
C LYS A 74 -15.90 -12.22 -1.13
N GLU A 75 -16.54 -12.39 0.01
CA GLU A 75 -18.01 -12.56 0.08
C GLU A 75 -18.77 -11.28 -0.31
N PHE A 76 -18.21 -10.13 0.05
CA PHE A 76 -18.75 -8.83 -0.36
C PHE A 76 -18.66 -8.62 -1.87
N ILE A 77 -17.49 -8.90 -2.47
CA ILE A 77 -17.26 -8.77 -3.93
C ILE A 77 -18.27 -9.61 -4.73
N LYS A 78 -18.64 -10.80 -4.27
CA LYS A 78 -19.64 -11.64 -4.96
C LYS A 78 -21.04 -11.02 -5.04
N LYS A 79 -21.33 -10.04 -4.19
CA LYS A 79 -22.65 -9.40 -4.06
C LYS A 79 -22.70 -8.02 -4.70
N ILE A 80 -21.61 -7.60 -5.39
CA ILE A 80 -21.54 -6.27 -6.01
C ILE A 80 -22.64 -6.12 -7.07
N PRO A 81 -23.54 -5.14 -6.92
CA PRO A 81 -24.49 -4.80 -7.96
C PRO A 81 -23.79 -4.06 -9.12
N ASN A 82 -24.47 -3.93 -10.24
CA ASN A 82 -24.05 -2.98 -11.26
C ASN A 82 -24.16 -1.57 -10.69
N MET A 83 -23.03 -0.88 -10.56
CA MET A 83 -22.96 0.46 -10.02
C MET A 83 -22.68 1.49 -11.10
N ASN A 84 -23.24 2.67 -10.95
CA ASN A 84 -22.97 3.80 -11.81
C ASN A 84 -21.69 4.51 -11.32
N VAL A 85 -20.59 4.30 -12.03
CA VAL A 85 -19.34 5.02 -11.82
C VAL A 85 -19.30 6.26 -12.73
N GLY A 86 -18.94 7.40 -12.20
CA GLY A 86 -18.87 8.64 -12.97
C GLY A 86 -18.00 8.52 -14.23
N ARG A 87 -18.34 9.27 -15.28
CA ARG A 87 -17.59 9.27 -16.54
C ARG A 87 -16.40 10.19 -16.46
N THR A 88 -15.19 9.64 -16.55
CA THR A 88 -13.90 10.36 -16.50
C THR A 88 -13.12 10.32 -17.82
N ALA A 89 -13.60 9.53 -18.80
CA ALA A 89 -13.03 9.44 -20.13
C ALA A 89 -14.08 9.05 -21.19
N THR A 90 -13.79 9.31 -22.46
CA THR A 90 -14.60 8.87 -23.60
C THR A 90 -14.23 7.47 -24.07
N ASP A 91 -12.95 7.12 -23.95
CA ASP A 91 -12.43 5.80 -24.27
C ASP A 91 -12.62 4.85 -23.07
N SER A 92 -13.10 3.63 -23.34
CA SER A 92 -13.44 2.65 -22.30
C SER A 92 -12.24 2.13 -21.53
N VAL A 93 -11.10 1.94 -22.20
CA VAL A 93 -9.84 1.50 -21.57
C VAL A 93 -9.31 2.62 -20.68
N ARG A 94 -9.33 3.86 -21.18
CA ARG A 94 -8.91 5.03 -20.37
C ARG A 94 -9.83 5.23 -19.18
N GLN A 95 -11.14 5.05 -19.33
CA GLN A 95 -12.10 5.07 -18.24
C GLN A 95 -11.77 4.03 -17.17
N ALA A 96 -11.51 2.77 -17.57
CA ALA A 96 -11.15 1.70 -16.66
C ALA A 96 -9.83 2.01 -15.92
N LYS A 97 -8.82 2.53 -16.61
CA LYS A 97 -7.54 2.96 -16.00
C LYS A 97 -7.73 4.11 -14.99
N ASN A 98 -8.54 5.10 -15.30
CA ASN A 98 -8.82 6.21 -14.39
C ASN A 98 -9.49 5.71 -13.09
N ILE A 99 -10.47 4.82 -13.21
CA ILE A 99 -11.14 4.19 -12.06
C ILE A 99 -10.14 3.35 -11.26
N PHE A 100 -9.31 2.57 -11.94
CA PHE A 100 -8.28 1.74 -11.31
C PHE A 100 -7.31 2.58 -10.47
N ILE A 101 -6.78 3.68 -11.03
CA ILE A 101 -5.83 4.57 -10.33
C ILE A 101 -6.51 5.19 -9.10
N ALA A 102 -7.75 5.70 -9.24
CA ALA A 102 -8.49 6.28 -8.13
C ALA A 102 -8.76 5.24 -7.02
N SER A 103 -9.22 4.05 -7.39
CA SER A 103 -9.45 2.93 -6.47
C SER A 103 -8.18 2.52 -5.75
N THR A 104 -7.08 2.28 -6.49
CA THR A 104 -5.79 1.87 -5.93
C THR A 104 -5.26 2.91 -4.93
N THR A 105 -5.40 4.21 -5.22
CA THR A 105 -5.00 5.28 -4.31
C THR A 105 -5.76 5.22 -2.98
N LEU A 106 -7.07 5.02 -3.01
CA LEU A 106 -7.91 4.95 -1.81
C LEU A 106 -7.62 3.67 -1.01
N ILE A 107 -7.45 2.54 -1.69
CA ILE A 107 -7.07 1.26 -1.08
C ILE A 107 -5.73 1.37 -0.35
N THR A 108 -4.74 2.01 -0.99
CA THR A 108 -3.43 2.24 -0.40
C THR A 108 -3.54 2.98 0.94
N ARG A 109 -4.35 4.05 1.01
CA ARG A 109 -4.58 4.79 2.25
C ARG A 109 -5.23 3.91 3.32
N ARG A 110 -6.25 3.15 2.97
CA ARG A 110 -6.93 2.24 3.91
C ARG A 110 -6.03 1.12 4.40
N ALA A 111 -5.16 0.60 3.55
CA ALA A 111 -4.17 -0.40 3.96
C ALA A 111 -3.14 0.17 4.95
N ILE A 112 -2.70 1.43 4.75
CA ILE A 112 -1.83 2.13 5.70
C ILE A 112 -2.56 2.35 7.03
N ASP A 113 -3.82 2.79 7.01
CA ASP A 113 -4.65 2.93 8.22
C ASP A 113 -4.80 1.59 8.96
N GLY A 114 -4.87 0.47 8.22
CA GLY A 114 -4.86 -0.91 8.73
C GLY A 114 -3.50 -1.42 9.22
N GLY A 115 -2.45 -0.60 9.13
CA GLY A 115 -1.11 -0.89 9.66
C GLY A 115 -0.11 -1.45 8.66
N LEU A 116 -0.44 -1.45 7.37
CA LEU A 116 0.57 -1.73 6.35
C LEU A 116 1.61 -0.62 6.33
N ASP A 117 2.87 -1.00 6.17
CA ASP A 117 3.99 -0.05 6.04
C ASP A 117 3.75 0.92 4.88
N ILE A 118 4.04 2.21 5.11
CA ILE A 118 3.76 3.28 4.16
C ILE A 118 4.52 3.04 2.85
N GLU A 119 5.82 2.79 2.92
CA GLU A 119 6.67 2.61 1.74
C GLU A 119 6.26 1.36 0.97
N THR A 120 6.03 0.25 1.68
CA THR A 120 5.51 -0.99 1.09
C THR A 120 4.18 -0.76 0.38
N ALA A 121 3.27 0.01 0.97
CA ALA A 121 1.96 0.31 0.40
C ALA A 121 2.07 1.16 -0.88
N TYR A 122 2.93 2.19 -0.87
CA TYR A 122 3.15 3.02 -2.06
C TYR A 122 3.83 2.27 -3.19
N GLN A 123 4.90 1.52 -2.91
CA GLN A 123 5.60 0.72 -3.92
C GLN A 123 4.68 -0.32 -4.56
N LEU A 124 3.80 -0.92 -3.76
CA LEU A 124 2.79 -1.85 -4.25
C LEU A 124 1.78 -1.15 -5.16
N SER A 125 1.29 0.03 -4.75
CA SER A 125 0.41 0.89 -5.55
C SER A 125 1.03 1.22 -6.91
N ASP A 126 2.28 1.70 -6.91
CA ASP A 126 3.01 2.04 -8.12
C ASP A 126 3.16 0.84 -9.05
N SER A 127 3.49 -0.33 -8.50
CA SER A 127 3.63 -1.57 -9.27
C SER A 127 2.32 -1.97 -9.97
N TYR A 128 1.19 -1.88 -9.26
CA TYR A 128 -0.12 -2.17 -9.83
C TYR A 128 -0.54 -1.15 -10.89
N ILE A 129 -0.29 0.16 -10.68
CA ILE A 129 -0.60 1.21 -11.65
C ILE A 129 0.24 1.05 -12.91
N LEU A 130 1.55 0.78 -12.78
CA LEU A 130 2.43 0.53 -13.91
C LEU A 130 2.01 -0.70 -14.71
N GLU A 131 1.48 -1.73 -14.07
CA GLU A 131 0.96 -2.90 -14.77
C GLU A 131 -0.34 -2.58 -15.52
N ALA A 132 -1.26 -1.84 -14.89
CA ALA A 132 -2.50 -1.40 -15.53
C ALA A 132 -2.23 -0.51 -16.77
N GLU A 133 -1.17 0.32 -16.73
CA GLU A 133 -0.80 1.18 -17.87
C GLU A 133 -0.42 0.37 -19.13
N LYS A 134 0.12 -0.82 -18.99
CA LYS A 134 0.46 -1.72 -20.12
C LYS A 134 -0.76 -2.40 -20.73
N MET A 135 -1.89 -2.43 -20.02
CA MET A 135 -3.09 -3.15 -20.44
C MET A 135 -3.93 -2.35 -21.44
N SER A 136 -4.58 -3.05 -22.36
CA SER A 136 -5.49 -2.49 -23.37
C SER A 136 -6.88 -3.16 -23.37
N ASP A 137 -7.14 -4.05 -22.42
CA ASP A 137 -8.41 -4.75 -22.25
C ASP A 137 -9.09 -4.35 -20.94
N VAL A 138 -10.35 -3.92 -21.04
CA VAL A 138 -11.14 -3.45 -19.88
C VAL A 138 -11.36 -4.55 -18.83
N ASN A 139 -11.61 -5.79 -19.29
CA ASN A 139 -11.85 -6.90 -18.36
C ASN A 139 -10.57 -7.28 -17.63
N ALA A 140 -9.41 -7.27 -18.31
CA ALA A 140 -8.12 -7.50 -17.67
C ALA A 140 -7.81 -6.43 -16.60
N ILE A 141 -8.11 -5.15 -16.86
CA ILE A 141 -7.94 -4.06 -15.88
C ILE A 141 -8.88 -4.27 -14.69
N ASN A 142 -10.14 -4.68 -14.92
CA ASN A 142 -11.09 -4.95 -13.84
C ASN A 142 -10.64 -6.16 -12.98
N ILE A 143 -10.12 -7.21 -13.58
CA ILE A 143 -9.55 -8.36 -12.86
C ILE A 143 -8.34 -7.92 -12.04
N LEU A 144 -7.44 -7.10 -12.62
CA LEU A 144 -6.30 -6.54 -11.90
C LEU A 144 -6.74 -5.70 -10.70
N ASN A 145 -7.83 -4.91 -10.83
CA ASN A 145 -8.39 -4.13 -9.73
C ASN A 145 -8.84 -5.05 -8.57
N MET A 146 -9.56 -6.12 -8.85
CA MET A 146 -9.97 -7.07 -7.82
C MET A 146 -8.76 -7.78 -7.17
N THR A 147 -7.76 -8.13 -7.97
CA THR A 147 -6.51 -8.72 -7.49
C THR A 147 -5.77 -7.76 -6.57
N CYS A 148 -5.62 -6.50 -6.96
CA CYS A 148 -5.00 -5.44 -6.17
C CYS A 148 -5.64 -5.32 -4.78
N ILE A 149 -6.94 -5.24 -4.73
CA ILE A 149 -7.71 -5.10 -3.50
C ILE A 149 -7.49 -6.27 -2.53
N ILE A 150 -7.60 -7.50 -3.05
CA ILE A 150 -7.41 -8.72 -2.26
C ILE A 150 -5.97 -8.80 -1.75
N ASP A 151 -4.98 -8.42 -2.57
CA ASP A 151 -3.57 -8.42 -2.16
C ASP A 151 -3.32 -7.42 -1.03
N PHE A 152 -3.84 -6.19 -1.15
CA PHE A 152 -3.74 -5.21 -0.06
C PHE A 152 -4.38 -5.71 1.24
N ALA A 153 -5.60 -6.25 1.17
CA ALA A 153 -6.29 -6.82 2.34
C ALA A 153 -5.48 -7.97 2.98
N LYS A 154 -4.90 -8.84 2.15
CA LYS A 154 -4.04 -9.94 2.61
C LYS A 154 -2.79 -9.43 3.32
N ARG A 155 -2.11 -8.42 2.77
CA ARG A 155 -0.92 -7.83 3.39
C ARG A 155 -1.23 -7.15 4.71
N VAL A 156 -2.38 -6.45 4.83
CA VAL A 156 -2.85 -5.91 6.11
C VAL A 156 -3.09 -7.03 7.11
N SER A 157 -3.77 -8.11 6.71
CA SER A 157 -3.99 -9.31 7.56
C SER A 157 -2.66 -9.91 8.05
N GLU A 158 -1.66 -9.97 7.18
CA GLU A 158 -0.33 -10.51 7.51
C GLU A 158 0.48 -9.56 8.40
N ALA A 159 0.31 -8.26 8.25
CA ALA A 159 0.95 -7.26 9.11
C ALA A 159 0.55 -7.41 10.58
N LYS A 160 -0.65 -7.94 10.87
CA LYS A 160 -1.18 -8.23 12.22
C LYS A 160 -1.02 -7.06 13.20
N VAL A 161 -1.28 -5.88 12.71
CA VAL A 161 -1.25 -4.66 13.52
C VAL A 161 -2.67 -4.39 14.01
N PRO A 162 -2.91 -4.27 15.33
CA PRO A 162 -4.23 -3.98 15.86
C PRO A 162 -4.74 -2.62 15.37
N MET A 163 -6.02 -2.55 14.98
CA MET A 163 -6.68 -1.29 14.70
C MET A 163 -6.67 -0.40 15.96
N GLY A 164 -6.45 0.89 15.77
CA GLY A 164 -6.47 1.86 16.86
C GLY A 164 -5.18 1.95 17.68
N MET A 165 -4.06 1.45 17.16
CA MET A 165 -2.76 1.66 17.80
C MET A 165 -2.43 3.15 17.94
N SER A 166 -1.62 3.48 18.95
CA SER A 166 -1.15 4.85 19.14
C SER A 166 -0.19 5.28 18.03
N LYS A 167 -0.18 6.59 17.71
CA LYS A 167 0.75 7.17 16.72
C LYS A 167 2.22 6.81 17.00
N GLU A 168 2.61 6.76 18.26
CA GLU A 168 3.96 6.40 18.70
C GLU A 168 4.29 4.95 18.29
N ILE A 169 3.38 4.00 18.52
CA ILE A 169 3.60 2.60 18.12
C ILE A 169 3.58 2.46 16.60
N PHE A 170 2.72 3.20 15.92
CA PHE A 170 2.75 3.28 14.45
C PHE A 170 4.12 3.78 13.94
N SER A 171 4.69 4.84 14.54
CA SER A 171 6.03 5.34 14.20
C SER A 171 7.13 4.29 14.42
N VAL A 172 7.04 3.48 15.48
CA VAL A 172 7.97 2.35 15.71
C VAL A 172 7.89 1.34 14.57
N ILE A 173 6.68 0.99 14.16
CA ILE A 173 6.44 0.04 13.05
C ILE A 173 7.04 0.58 11.75
N GLN A 174 6.79 1.85 11.43
CA GLN A 174 7.33 2.49 10.23
C GLN A 174 8.87 2.55 10.27
N TYR A 175 9.45 2.91 11.42
CA TYR A 175 10.90 2.91 11.58
C TYR A 175 11.51 1.53 11.30
N ILE A 176 10.93 0.47 11.88
CA ILE A 176 11.40 -0.91 11.67
C ILE A 176 11.27 -1.31 10.20
N SER A 177 10.18 -1.00 9.55
CA SER A 177 9.95 -1.34 8.14
C SER A 177 10.97 -0.67 7.22
N ASN A 178 11.26 0.60 7.46
CA ASN A 178 12.22 1.37 6.66
C ASN A 178 13.69 0.97 6.89
N HIS A 179 13.99 0.28 8.00
CA HIS A 179 15.33 -0.09 8.39
C HIS A 179 15.55 -1.62 8.48
N VAL A 180 14.66 -2.42 7.88
CA VAL A 180 14.68 -3.89 7.97
C VAL A 180 16.01 -4.51 7.53
N ASN A 181 16.72 -3.85 6.62
CA ASN A 181 18.03 -4.20 6.09
C ASN A 181 19.20 -3.59 6.89
N THR A 182 18.96 -3.12 8.09
CA THR A 182 20.00 -2.61 8.99
C THR A 182 20.02 -3.39 10.30
N ASN A 183 21.05 -3.13 11.13
CA ASN A 183 21.12 -3.73 12.46
C ASN A 183 20.32 -2.91 13.47
N ILE A 184 18.98 -3.07 13.45
CA ILE A 184 18.05 -2.32 14.30
C ILE A 184 18.12 -2.80 15.74
N THR A 185 18.26 -1.87 16.70
CA THR A 185 18.11 -2.12 18.13
C THR A 185 16.95 -1.33 18.73
N VAL A 186 16.41 -1.79 19.86
CA VAL A 186 15.33 -1.09 20.57
C VAL A 186 15.81 0.27 21.08
N GLU A 187 17.10 0.37 21.44
CA GLU A 187 17.77 1.59 21.85
C GLU A 187 17.73 2.64 20.74
N GLN A 188 18.15 2.28 19.55
CA GLN A 188 18.14 3.17 18.38
C GLN A 188 16.72 3.68 18.05
N ILE A 189 15.72 2.80 18.12
CA ILE A 189 14.32 3.20 17.91
C ILE A 189 13.87 4.21 18.98
N ALA A 190 14.22 3.96 20.24
CA ALA A 190 13.85 4.83 21.35
C ALA A 190 14.53 6.22 21.25
N GLU A 191 15.82 6.26 20.86
CA GLU A 191 16.57 7.48 20.59
C GLU A 191 15.96 8.28 19.45
N GLU A 192 15.68 7.65 18.31
CA GLU A 192 15.08 8.31 17.15
C GLU A 192 13.71 8.91 17.43
N LEU A 193 12.90 8.22 18.22
CA LEU A 193 11.56 8.70 18.60
C LEU A 193 11.57 9.60 19.85
N HIS A 194 12.74 9.88 20.42
CA HIS A 194 12.91 10.70 21.63
C HIS A 194 12.08 10.21 22.83
N VAL A 195 12.03 8.89 23.04
CA VAL A 195 11.27 8.24 24.12
C VAL A 195 12.17 7.34 24.96
N ASP A 196 11.77 7.11 26.22
CA ASP A 196 12.48 6.15 27.08
C ASP A 196 12.28 4.71 26.58
N ARG A 197 13.39 3.96 26.44
CA ARG A 197 13.40 2.56 25.96
C ARG A 197 12.44 1.65 26.74
N SER A 198 12.42 1.77 28.08
CA SER A 198 11.59 0.90 28.92
C SER A 198 10.11 1.22 28.74
N THR A 199 9.78 2.49 28.67
CA THR A 199 8.42 2.98 28.40
C THR A 199 7.93 2.52 27.04
N LEU A 200 8.76 2.69 25.99
CA LEU A 200 8.45 2.24 24.63
C LEU A 200 8.20 0.73 24.57
N SER A 201 9.10 -0.07 25.17
CA SER A 201 8.98 -1.52 25.17
C SER A 201 7.72 -2.01 25.88
N LYS A 202 7.37 -1.42 27.02
CA LYS A 202 6.13 -1.75 27.76
C LYS A 202 4.89 -1.37 26.96
N LYS A 203 4.88 -0.18 26.38
CA LYS A 203 3.76 0.32 25.56
C LYS A 203 3.56 -0.55 24.33
N PHE A 204 4.64 -0.85 23.58
CA PHE A 204 4.60 -1.70 22.42
C PHE A 204 4.04 -3.10 22.74
N LYS A 205 4.54 -3.73 23.81
CA LYS A 205 4.04 -5.04 24.26
C LYS A 205 2.57 -4.99 24.68
N ARG A 206 2.16 -3.91 25.33
CA ARG A 206 0.76 -3.74 25.76
C ARG A 206 -0.19 -3.61 24.58
N GLU A 207 0.18 -2.84 23.54
CA GLU A 207 -0.67 -2.57 22.38
C GLU A 207 -0.67 -3.73 21.38
N LEU A 208 0.49 -4.37 21.16
CA LEU A 208 0.66 -5.41 20.12
C LEU A 208 0.71 -6.85 20.66
N GLY A 209 0.84 -7.04 21.96
CA GLY A 209 0.88 -8.36 22.60
C GLY A 209 2.25 -9.07 22.52
N PHE A 210 3.26 -8.49 21.84
CA PHE A 210 4.61 -9.07 21.68
C PHE A 210 5.70 -7.99 21.76
N ASN A 211 6.97 -8.40 21.90
CA ASN A 211 8.09 -7.49 22.06
C ASN A 211 8.54 -6.89 20.71
N ILE A 212 9.17 -5.68 20.75
CA ILE A 212 9.76 -5.00 19.59
C ILE A 212 10.75 -5.92 18.85
N SER A 213 11.65 -6.61 19.56
CA SER A 213 12.62 -7.52 18.95
C SER A 213 11.95 -8.69 18.19
N THR A 214 10.82 -9.18 18.69
CA THR A 214 10.02 -10.19 18.00
C THR A 214 9.42 -9.61 16.73
N TYR A 215 8.97 -8.36 16.75
CA TYR A 215 8.45 -7.69 15.57
C TYR A 215 9.54 -7.44 14.52
N ILE A 216 10.73 -6.96 14.92
CA ILE A 216 11.89 -6.80 14.03
C ILE A 216 12.20 -8.12 13.31
N MET A 217 12.33 -9.20 14.07
CA MET A 217 12.59 -10.53 13.51
C MET A 217 11.52 -10.97 12.52
N ARG A 218 10.27 -10.72 12.86
CA ARG A 218 9.13 -11.06 11.99
C ARG A 218 9.19 -10.27 10.68
N ARG A 219 9.45 -8.94 10.73
CA ARG A 219 9.58 -8.11 9.52
C ARG A 219 10.74 -8.55 8.64
N LYS A 220 11.90 -8.88 9.24
CA LYS A 220 13.05 -9.44 8.49
C LYS A 220 12.69 -10.76 7.79
N LEU A 221 11.93 -11.63 8.43
CA LEU A 221 11.50 -12.90 7.82
C LEU A 221 10.44 -12.72 6.74
N GLU A 222 9.53 -11.74 6.87
CA GLU A 222 8.58 -11.39 5.80
C GLU A 222 9.31 -10.82 4.58
N GLU A 223 10.28 -9.93 4.78
CA GLU A 223 11.13 -9.41 3.72
C GLU A 223 11.94 -10.53 3.06
N ALA A 224 12.46 -11.47 3.85
CA ALA A 224 13.16 -12.63 3.32
C ALA A 224 12.29 -13.50 2.40
N LYS A 225 11.01 -13.67 2.70
CA LYS A 225 10.05 -14.37 1.83
C LYS A 225 9.96 -13.69 0.47
N SER A 226 9.79 -12.38 0.47
CA SER A 226 9.72 -11.57 -0.75
C SER A 226 11.00 -11.72 -1.59
N LEU A 227 12.16 -11.55 -0.96
CA LEU A 227 13.46 -11.69 -1.64
C LEU A 227 13.72 -13.10 -2.18
N LEU A 228 13.32 -14.14 -1.43
CA LEU A 228 13.44 -15.54 -1.87
C LEU A 228 12.59 -15.82 -3.11
N HIS A 229 11.44 -15.20 -3.21
CA HIS A 229 10.42 -15.51 -4.20
C HIS A 229 10.58 -14.70 -5.49
N TYR A 230 10.96 -13.42 -5.35
CA TYR A 230 10.95 -12.46 -6.44
C TYR A 230 12.35 -12.02 -6.89
N THR A 231 13.42 -12.58 -6.31
CA THR A 231 14.79 -12.23 -6.71
C THR A 231 15.69 -13.47 -6.84
N ASP A 232 16.78 -13.31 -7.61
CA ASP A 232 17.81 -14.34 -7.77
C ASP A 232 18.90 -14.28 -6.68
N LYS A 233 18.74 -13.43 -5.64
CA LYS A 233 19.70 -13.33 -4.54
C LYS A 233 19.90 -14.68 -3.86
N THR A 234 21.13 -15.05 -3.59
CA THR A 234 21.46 -16.27 -2.85
C THR A 234 20.95 -16.19 -1.40
N ILE A 235 20.81 -17.33 -0.74
CA ILE A 235 20.41 -17.39 0.67
C ILE A 235 21.40 -16.63 1.56
N SER A 236 22.69 -16.66 1.20
CA SER A 236 23.76 -15.91 1.89
C SER A 236 23.55 -14.41 1.75
N GLU A 237 23.36 -13.93 0.51
CA GLU A 237 23.13 -12.51 0.23
C GLU A 237 21.87 -11.98 0.92
N ILE A 238 20.76 -12.77 0.98
CA ILE A 238 19.56 -12.40 1.71
C ILE A 238 19.82 -12.31 3.21
N SER A 239 20.57 -13.28 3.77
CA SER A 239 20.97 -13.28 5.18
C SER A 239 21.80 -12.06 5.54
N GLU A 240 22.75 -11.70 4.68
CA GLU A 240 23.62 -10.52 4.86
C GLU A 240 22.82 -9.22 4.70
N TYR A 241 22.03 -9.09 3.63
CA TYR A 241 21.18 -7.92 3.38
C TYR A 241 20.24 -7.61 4.54
N LEU A 242 19.67 -8.64 5.16
CA LEU A 242 18.76 -8.49 6.31
C LEU A 242 19.50 -8.47 7.66
N CYS A 243 20.84 -8.38 7.65
CA CYS A 243 21.67 -8.29 8.86
C CYS A 243 21.40 -9.43 9.87
N PHE A 244 21.26 -10.67 9.40
CA PHE A 244 21.33 -11.84 10.28
C PHE A 244 22.76 -12.12 10.68
N SER A 245 22.98 -12.59 11.91
CA SER A 245 24.34 -12.89 12.43
C SER A 245 25.07 -13.98 11.65
N SER A 246 24.35 -14.86 10.96
CA SER A 246 24.88 -15.86 10.04
C SER A 246 23.78 -16.44 9.15
N GLN A 247 24.17 -16.99 8.00
CA GLN A 247 23.25 -17.72 7.12
C GLN A 247 22.58 -18.89 7.84
N SER A 248 23.32 -19.63 8.67
CA SER A 248 22.78 -20.77 9.44
C SER A 248 21.72 -20.32 10.44
N TYR A 249 21.95 -19.20 11.13
CA TYR A 249 20.94 -18.61 12.02
C TYR A 249 19.68 -18.21 11.25
N PHE A 250 19.84 -17.50 10.13
CA PHE A 250 18.71 -17.15 9.25
C PHE A 250 17.90 -18.38 8.84
N GLN A 251 18.56 -19.43 8.33
CA GLN A 251 17.87 -20.66 7.91
C GLN A 251 17.09 -21.31 9.05
N ASN A 252 17.66 -21.33 10.25
CA ASN A 252 17.03 -21.93 11.43
C ASN A 252 15.78 -21.14 11.86
N VAL A 253 15.86 -19.81 11.96
CA VAL A 253 14.73 -18.98 12.37
C VAL A 253 13.63 -18.94 11.29
N PHE A 254 14.00 -18.98 10.01
CA PHE A 254 13.06 -19.07 8.90
C PHE A 254 12.28 -20.41 8.94
N LYS A 255 13.02 -21.52 9.08
CA LYS A 255 12.40 -22.86 9.21
C LYS A 255 11.51 -22.97 10.43
N ALA A 256 11.97 -22.42 11.57
CA ALA A 256 11.15 -22.41 12.80
C ALA A 256 9.84 -21.62 12.62
N LYS A 257 9.86 -20.55 11.81
CA LYS A 257 8.70 -19.69 11.56
C LYS A 257 7.74 -20.27 10.53
N TYR A 258 8.26 -20.82 9.43
CA TYR A 258 7.45 -21.23 8.25
C TYR A 258 7.36 -22.76 8.05
N GLY A 259 8.08 -23.54 8.85
CA GLY A 259 8.06 -25.01 8.78
C GLY A 259 8.98 -25.60 7.71
N ILE A 260 9.47 -24.81 6.77
CA ILE A 260 10.32 -25.23 5.64
C ILE A 260 11.57 -24.36 5.54
N THR A 261 12.62 -24.88 4.88
CA THR A 261 13.86 -24.12 4.70
C THR A 261 13.69 -22.98 3.68
N PRO A 262 14.52 -21.92 3.71
CA PRO A 262 14.51 -20.88 2.68
C PRO A 262 14.70 -21.43 1.26
N LYS A 263 15.49 -22.49 1.09
CA LYS A 263 15.71 -23.15 -0.20
C LYS A 263 14.43 -23.83 -0.69
N ASP A 264 13.74 -24.57 0.18
CA ASP A 264 12.50 -25.24 -0.16
C ASP A 264 11.40 -24.21 -0.46
N TYR A 265 11.36 -23.11 0.30
CA TYR A 265 10.42 -22.01 0.08
C TYR A 265 10.59 -21.37 -1.31
N ARG A 266 11.84 -21.10 -1.73
CA ARG A 266 12.15 -20.56 -3.07
C ARG A 266 11.62 -21.43 -4.21
N ASN A 267 11.67 -22.75 -4.02
CA ASN A 267 11.30 -23.72 -5.06
C ASN A 267 9.78 -24.02 -5.08
N GLN A 268 8.99 -23.43 -4.21
CA GLN A 268 7.53 -23.57 -4.26
C GLN A 268 6.96 -22.77 -5.44
N PRO A 269 6.00 -23.32 -6.19
CA PRO A 269 5.28 -22.54 -7.18
C PRO A 269 4.52 -21.40 -6.54
N LEU A 270 4.40 -20.29 -7.25
CA LEU A 270 3.61 -19.10 -6.90
C LEU A 270 2.13 -19.43 -6.77
#